data_0e7a346e4f2aa633bc48a63d28880333
#
_entry.id   0e7a346e4f2aa633bc48a63d28880333
#
_cell.length_a   1.000
_cell.length_b   1.000
_cell.length_c   1.000
_cell.angle_alpha   90.00
_cell.angle_beta   90.00
_cell.angle_gamma   90.00
#
_symmetry.space_group_name_H-M   'P 1'
#
loop_
_entity.id
_entity.type
_entity.pdbx_description
1 polymer ?
#
loop_
_entity_poly.entity_id
_entity_poly.type
_entity_poly.pdbx_seq_one_letter_code
_entity_poly.pdbx_strand_id
1 'polypeptide(L)'
;MPKAAPFSMRLSDTTDRLVNEEARRTRRTKGAVVEGLAEEALRTRRFPGIAFRGSDWNRRPWVIGTALDVWEIAAASRSYDTPSAMAAVTDLTEPQIRVALAYYAEFTEEIDAAIAENERSLAEFQRQYPTVETIAVGD
;
A
#
# COMPACT_ATOMS: atom_id res chain seq x y z
N MET A 1 -8.87 -14.22 -9.16
CA MET A 1 -10.18 -13.89 -8.57
C MET A 1 -11.25 -13.94 -9.63
N PRO A 2 -12.36 -14.62 -9.37
CA PRO A 2 -13.49 -14.52 -10.27
C PRO A 2 -14.02 -13.08 -10.26
N LYS A 3 -14.30 -12.55 -11.44
CA LYS A 3 -14.90 -11.22 -11.55
C LYS A 3 -16.37 -11.27 -11.20
N ALA A 4 -16.85 -10.23 -10.52
CA ALA A 4 -18.26 -10.04 -10.25
C ALA A 4 -19.05 -9.89 -11.57
N ALA A 5 -20.37 -10.05 -11.49
CA ALA A 5 -21.25 -9.81 -12.62
C ALA A 5 -21.15 -8.34 -13.08
N PRO A 6 -21.20 -8.07 -14.40
CA PRO A 6 -21.20 -6.70 -14.90
C PRO A 6 -22.36 -5.89 -14.35
N PHE A 7 -22.13 -4.61 -14.05
CA PHE A 7 -23.19 -3.66 -13.79
C PHE A 7 -22.94 -2.37 -14.58
N SER A 8 -23.99 -1.68 -14.92
CA SER A 8 -23.90 -0.42 -15.66
C SER A 8 -24.26 0.75 -14.77
N MET A 9 -23.52 1.84 -14.92
CA MET A 9 -23.81 3.07 -14.19
C MET A 9 -23.56 4.28 -15.11
N ARG A 10 -24.23 5.38 -14.83
CA ARG A 10 -23.97 6.66 -15.46
C ARG A 10 -23.18 7.54 -14.49
N LEU A 11 -22.12 8.14 -14.98
CA LEU A 11 -21.37 9.14 -14.25
C LEU A 11 -22.01 10.52 -14.44
N SER A 12 -21.93 11.38 -13.42
CA SER A 12 -22.25 12.79 -13.61
C SER A 12 -21.28 13.42 -14.63
N ASP A 13 -21.66 14.52 -15.23
CA ASP A 13 -20.81 15.22 -16.21
C ASP A 13 -19.45 15.57 -15.60
N THR A 14 -19.42 16.04 -14.37
CA THR A 14 -18.17 16.37 -13.68
C THR A 14 -17.27 15.15 -13.49
N THR A 15 -17.83 14.05 -13.00
CA THR A 15 -17.07 12.82 -12.77
C THR A 15 -16.59 12.22 -14.08
N ASP A 16 -17.44 12.23 -15.11
CA ASP A 16 -17.08 11.75 -16.44
C ASP A 16 -15.91 12.51 -17.03
N ARG A 17 -15.92 13.84 -16.92
CA ARG A 17 -14.83 14.68 -17.38
C ARG A 17 -13.52 14.36 -16.66
N LEU A 18 -13.54 14.24 -15.32
CA LEU A 18 -12.36 13.91 -14.53
C LEU A 18 -11.82 12.53 -14.84
N VAL A 19 -12.69 11.55 -15.01
CA VAL A 19 -12.27 10.18 -15.38
C VAL A 19 -11.63 10.16 -16.78
N ASN A 20 -12.20 10.89 -17.74
CA ASN A 20 -11.64 10.98 -19.09
C ASN A 20 -10.26 11.64 -19.09
N GLU A 21 -10.06 12.70 -18.30
CA GLU A 21 -8.77 13.36 -18.16
C GLU A 21 -7.73 12.41 -17.57
N GLU A 22 -8.09 11.69 -16.51
CA GLU A 22 -7.21 10.71 -15.85
C GLU A 22 -6.87 9.54 -16.77
N ALA A 23 -7.83 9.02 -17.53
CA ALA A 23 -7.62 7.95 -18.49
C ALA A 23 -6.60 8.36 -19.57
N ARG A 24 -6.68 9.60 -20.06
CA ARG A 24 -5.71 10.14 -21.04
C ARG A 24 -4.33 10.30 -20.42
N ARG A 25 -4.26 10.87 -19.21
CA ARG A 25 -3.00 11.09 -18.50
C ARG A 25 -2.25 9.78 -18.24
N THR A 26 -2.98 8.76 -17.81
CA THR A 26 -2.41 7.47 -17.43
C THR A 26 -2.34 6.45 -18.57
N ARG A 27 -2.92 6.75 -19.72
CA ARG A 27 -3.06 5.85 -20.87
C ARG A 27 -3.76 4.54 -20.50
N ARG A 28 -4.78 4.64 -19.66
CA ARG A 28 -5.59 3.52 -19.20
C ARG A 28 -7.01 3.66 -19.70
N THR A 29 -7.74 2.57 -19.72
CA THR A 29 -9.16 2.60 -20.07
C THR A 29 -9.97 3.32 -19.00
N LYS A 30 -11.08 3.89 -19.39
CA LYS A 30 -12.04 4.53 -18.47
C LYS A 30 -12.48 3.57 -17.35
N GLY A 31 -12.78 2.32 -17.72
CA GLY A 31 -13.17 1.29 -16.74
C GLY A 31 -12.07 0.98 -15.72
N ALA A 32 -10.83 0.86 -16.20
CA ALA A 32 -9.68 0.62 -15.30
C ALA A 32 -9.45 1.77 -14.33
N VAL A 33 -9.61 3.02 -14.80
CA VAL A 33 -9.48 4.22 -13.95
C VAL A 33 -10.57 4.22 -12.88
N VAL A 34 -11.84 4.02 -13.26
CA VAL A 34 -12.95 4.01 -12.30
C VAL A 34 -12.78 2.90 -11.27
N GLU A 35 -12.44 1.69 -11.69
CA GLU A 35 -12.25 0.56 -10.77
C GLU A 35 -11.09 0.82 -9.80
N GLY A 36 -9.95 1.26 -10.30
CA GLY A 36 -8.77 1.52 -9.47
C GLY A 36 -9.00 2.62 -8.44
N LEU A 37 -9.60 3.73 -8.85
CA LEU A 37 -9.89 4.85 -7.94
C LEU A 37 -10.99 4.49 -6.93
N ALA A 38 -12.02 3.75 -7.35
CA ALA A 38 -13.06 3.27 -6.44
C ALA A 38 -12.47 2.35 -5.37
N GLU A 39 -11.60 1.42 -5.76
CA GLU A 39 -10.95 0.51 -4.82
C GLU A 39 -10.08 1.26 -3.81
N GLU A 40 -9.22 2.19 -4.26
CA GLU A 40 -8.41 3.01 -3.34
C GLU A 40 -9.29 3.82 -2.38
N ALA A 41 -10.32 4.48 -2.88
CA ALA A 41 -11.22 5.29 -2.05
C ALA A 41 -11.97 4.45 -1.01
N LEU A 42 -12.44 3.26 -1.40
CA LEU A 42 -13.15 2.36 -0.49
C LEU A 42 -12.22 1.80 0.58
N ARG A 43 -10.99 1.43 0.22
CA ARG A 43 -9.99 0.97 1.19
C ARG A 43 -9.61 2.08 2.17
N THR A 44 -9.46 3.32 1.69
CA THR A 44 -9.17 4.48 2.55
C THR A 44 -10.30 4.74 3.55
N ARG A 45 -11.55 4.61 3.13
CA ARG A 45 -12.72 4.76 4.02
C ARG A 45 -12.81 3.64 5.04
N ARG A 46 -12.48 2.41 4.65
CA ARG A 46 -12.50 1.27 5.55
C ARG A 46 -11.39 1.32 6.58
N PHE A 47 -10.24 1.87 6.23
CA PHE A 47 -9.06 1.98 7.10
C PHE A 47 -8.66 3.45 7.24
N PRO A 48 -9.35 4.23 8.09
CA PRO A 48 -8.98 5.63 8.33
C PRO A 48 -7.54 5.73 8.84
N GLY A 49 -6.74 6.55 8.16
CA GLY A 49 -5.30 6.64 8.41
C GLY A 49 -4.44 5.97 7.33
N ILE A 50 -5.04 5.18 6.45
CA ILE A 50 -4.39 4.63 5.26
C ILE A 50 -4.71 5.51 4.05
N ALA A 51 -3.70 5.83 3.26
CA ALA A 51 -3.83 6.47 1.95
C ALA A 51 -2.97 5.69 0.96
N PHE A 52 -3.05 6.05 -0.31
CA PHE A 52 -2.26 5.42 -1.37
C PHE A 52 -1.28 6.43 -1.95
N ARG A 53 -0.07 5.97 -2.26
CA ARG A 53 0.97 6.77 -2.88
C ARG A 53 1.76 5.93 -3.90
N GLY A 54 2.59 6.59 -4.68
CA GLY A 54 3.43 5.96 -5.70
C GLY A 54 2.99 6.32 -7.11
N SER A 55 3.71 5.79 -8.09
CA SER A 55 3.40 6.01 -9.50
C SER A 55 2.09 5.32 -9.90
N ASP A 56 1.55 5.68 -11.08
CA ASP A 56 0.31 5.10 -11.60
C ASP A 56 0.34 3.56 -11.71
N TRP A 57 1.54 2.99 -11.85
CA TRP A 57 1.75 1.55 -12.03
C TRP A 57 2.19 0.84 -10.75
N ASN A 58 2.46 1.60 -9.68
CA ASN A 58 2.93 1.07 -8.40
C ASN A 58 2.31 1.85 -7.25
N ARG A 59 0.98 1.78 -7.14
CA ARG A 59 0.24 2.40 -6.05
C ARG A 59 0.39 1.54 -4.79
N ARG A 60 0.76 2.17 -3.66
CA ARG A 60 1.05 1.46 -2.42
C ARG A 60 0.29 2.07 -1.25
N PRO A 61 -0.28 1.23 -0.35
CA PRO A 61 -0.88 1.74 0.88
C PRO A 61 0.22 2.27 1.82
N TRP A 62 -0.03 3.43 2.35
CA TRP A 62 0.86 4.19 3.19
C TRP A 62 0.11 4.68 4.44
N VAL A 63 0.79 4.74 5.59
CA VAL A 63 0.19 5.24 6.82
C VAL A 63 0.39 6.74 6.92
N ILE A 64 -0.69 7.50 6.93
CA ILE A 64 -0.69 8.97 6.99
C ILE A 64 0.04 9.42 8.25
N GLY A 65 0.90 10.44 8.09
CA GLY A 65 1.71 10.97 9.20
C GLY A 65 3.04 10.25 9.41
N THR A 66 3.32 9.21 8.63
CA THR A 66 4.60 8.50 8.64
C THR A 66 5.27 8.58 7.28
N ALA A 67 6.53 8.18 7.21
CA ALA A 67 7.23 7.97 5.93
C ALA A 67 7.09 6.53 5.44
N LEU A 68 6.32 5.67 6.12
CA LEU A 68 6.33 4.23 5.93
C LEU A 68 5.09 3.72 5.21
N ASP A 69 5.31 2.80 4.27
CA ASP A 69 4.26 1.99 3.67
C ASP A 69 3.76 0.96 4.69
N VAL A 70 2.56 0.46 4.48
CA VAL A 70 1.96 -0.57 5.36
C VAL A 70 2.86 -1.80 5.48
N TRP A 71 3.46 -2.27 4.36
CA TRP A 71 4.32 -3.44 4.40
C TRP A 71 5.56 -3.26 5.30
N GLU A 72 6.09 -2.03 5.37
CA GLU A 72 7.26 -1.73 6.22
C GLU A 72 6.90 -1.86 7.71
N ILE A 73 5.74 -1.35 8.09
CA ILE A 73 5.26 -1.46 9.48
C ILE A 73 4.90 -2.92 9.79
N ALA A 74 4.25 -3.63 8.89
CA ALA A 74 3.91 -5.04 9.06
C ALA A 74 5.17 -5.90 9.24
N ALA A 75 6.19 -5.68 8.42
CA ALA A 75 7.47 -6.40 8.53
C ALA A 75 8.15 -6.10 9.87
N ALA A 76 8.25 -4.83 10.23
CA ALA A 76 8.89 -4.40 11.49
C ALA A 76 8.15 -4.94 12.72
N SER A 77 6.82 -5.05 12.66
CA SER A 77 6.00 -5.51 13.79
C SER A 77 6.32 -6.94 14.22
N ARG A 78 6.94 -7.73 13.37
CA ARG A 78 7.34 -9.13 13.67
C ARG A 78 8.39 -9.21 14.79
N SER A 79 9.12 -8.10 15.03
CA SER A 79 10.15 -8.03 16.08
C SER A 79 9.59 -7.58 17.43
N TYR A 80 8.30 -7.36 17.55
CA TYR A 80 7.66 -6.86 18.76
C TYR A 80 6.48 -7.75 19.16
N ASP A 81 6.28 -7.92 20.46
CA ASP A 81 5.18 -8.75 20.99
C ASP A 81 3.81 -8.10 20.80
N THR A 82 3.74 -6.77 20.89
CA THR A 82 2.49 -6.01 20.80
C THR A 82 2.70 -4.69 20.08
N PRO A 83 1.63 -4.10 19.49
CA PRO A 83 1.70 -2.75 18.94
C PRO A 83 2.14 -1.70 19.97
N SER A 84 1.74 -1.85 21.23
CA SER A 84 2.14 -0.97 22.33
C SER A 84 3.66 -1.03 22.57
N ALA A 85 4.24 -2.23 22.56
CA ALA A 85 5.68 -2.41 22.71
C ALA A 85 6.46 -1.76 21.57
N MET A 86 5.98 -1.91 20.34
CA MET A 86 6.57 -1.27 19.17
C MET A 86 6.49 0.27 19.25
N ALA A 87 5.34 0.80 19.64
CA ALA A 87 5.14 2.25 19.77
C ALA A 87 6.06 2.87 20.84
N ALA A 88 6.38 2.13 21.89
CA ALA A 88 7.25 2.62 22.99
C ALA A 88 8.68 2.88 22.54
N VAL A 89 9.16 2.25 21.46
CA VAL A 89 10.57 2.30 21.04
C VAL A 89 10.74 2.79 19.59
N THR A 90 9.68 3.24 18.96
CA THR A 90 9.71 3.80 17.60
C THR A 90 9.05 5.17 17.60
N ASP A 91 9.16 5.89 16.48
CA ASP A 91 8.45 7.15 16.27
C ASP A 91 6.99 6.97 15.84
N LEU A 92 6.53 5.73 15.78
CA LEU A 92 5.15 5.41 15.41
C LEU A 92 4.23 5.45 16.64
N THR A 93 3.02 5.95 16.45
CA THR A 93 1.99 5.85 17.47
C THR A 93 1.33 4.48 17.43
N GLU A 94 0.76 4.06 18.55
CA GLU A 94 0.02 2.79 18.60
C GLU A 94 -1.16 2.75 17.60
N PRO A 95 -1.99 3.81 17.44
CA PRO A 95 -3.02 3.82 16.41
C PRO A 95 -2.49 3.66 14.99
N GLN A 96 -1.35 4.25 14.65
CA GLN A 96 -0.72 4.07 13.34
C GLN A 96 -0.32 2.62 13.09
N ILE A 97 0.29 1.98 14.08
CA ILE A 97 0.66 0.56 14.00
C ILE A 97 -0.59 -0.31 13.87
N ARG A 98 -1.62 -0.06 14.67
CA ARG A 98 -2.86 -0.84 14.66
C ARG A 98 -3.60 -0.75 13.34
N VAL A 99 -3.69 0.41 12.71
CA VAL A 99 -4.35 0.54 11.41
C VAL A 99 -3.56 -0.17 10.31
N ALA A 100 -2.23 -0.11 10.35
CA ALA A 100 -1.39 -0.85 9.42
C ALA A 100 -1.60 -2.37 9.55
N LEU A 101 -1.64 -2.88 10.78
CA LEU A 101 -1.86 -4.30 11.03
C LEU A 101 -3.29 -4.75 10.69
N ALA A 102 -4.29 -3.90 10.89
CA ALA A 102 -5.66 -4.17 10.48
C ALA A 102 -5.77 -4.28 8.95
N TYR A 103 -5.12 -3.38 8.23
CA TYR A 103 -5.03 -3.44 6.77
C TYR A 103 -4.31 -4.71 6.31
N TYR A 104 -3.18 -5.02 6.92
CA TYR A 104 -2.42 -6.24 6.65
C TYR A 104 -3.26 -7.50 6.84
N ALA A 105 -4.04 -7.56 7.90
CA ALA A 105 -4.88 -8.73 8.19
C ALA A 105 -5.93 -8.98 7.09
N GLU A 106 -6.45 -7.93 6.46
CA GLU A 106 -7.44 -8.07 5.39
C GLU A 106 -6.78 -8.31 4.02
N PHE A 107 -5.64 -7.69 3.76
CA PHE A 107 -4.91 -7.78 2.49
C PHE A 107 -3.56 -8.49 2.67
N THR A 108 -3.57 -9.59 3.38
CA THR A 108 -2.36 -10.32 3.80
C THR A 108 -1.49 -10.73 2.62
N GLU A 109 -2.08 -11.31 1.58
CA GLU A 109 -1.31 -11.79 0.41
C GLU A 109 -0.61 -10.64 -0.33
N GLU A 110 -1.31 -9.51 -0.48
CA GLU A 110 -0.77 -8.31 -1.13
C GLU A 110 0.43 -7.75 -0.36
N ILE A 111 0.29 -7.64 0.96
CA ILE A 111 1.36 -7.09 1.81
C ILE A 111 2.52 -8.07 1.94
N ASP A 112 2.25 -9.36 2.07
CA ASP A 112 3.30 -10.39 2.07
C ASP A 112 4.10 -10.38 0.76
N ALA A 113 3.43 -10.18 -0.36
CA ALA A 113 4.11 -10.05 -1.66
C ALA A 113 5.02 -8.83 -1.71
N ALA A 114 4.60 -7.70 -1.14
CA ALA A 114 5.44 -6.49 -1.05
C ALA A 114 6.68 -6.71 -0.17
N ILE A 115 6.52 -7.39 0.95
CA ILE A 115 7.64 -7.76 1.83
C ILE A 115 8.62 -8.67 1.10
N ALA A 116 8.14 -9.71 0.44
CA ALA A 116 8.96 -10.66 -0.30
C ALA A 116 9.72 -9.98 -1.46
N GLU A 117 9.08 -9.06 -2.17
CA GLU A 117 9.71 -8.30 -3.25
C GLU A 117 10.86 -7.44 -2.74
N ASN A 118 10.68 -6.79 -1.58
CA ASN A 118 11.74 -6.00 -0.96
C ASN A 118 12.93 -6.88 -0.53
N GLU A 119 12.68 -8.01 0.06
CA GLU A 119 13.73 -8.96 0.46
C GLU A 119 14.51 -9.48 -0.74
N ARG A 120 13.82 -9.80 -1.84
CA ARG A 120 14.45 -10.23 -3.09
C ARG A 120 15.32 -9.15 -3.69
N SER A 121 14.84 -7.91 -3.77
CA SER A 121 15.59 -6.77 -4.31
C SER A 121 16.87 -6.51 -3.52
N LEU A 122 16.80 -6.62 -2.20
CA LEU A 122 17.97 -6.47 -1.33
C LEU A 122 18.99 -7.58 -1.55
N ALA A 123 18.54 -8.82 -1.67
CA ALA A 123 19.40 -9.98 -1.94
C ALA A 123 20.09 -9.87 -3.30
N GLU A 124 19.37 -9.41 -4.33
CA GLU A 124 19.94 -9.16 -5.66
C GLU A 124 21.00 -8.07 -5.62
N PHE A 125 20.74 -6.97 -4.91
CA PHE A 125 21.71 -5.89 -4.73
C PHE A 125 22.99 -6.39 -4.03
N GLN A 126 22.85 -7.18 -2.98
CA GLN A 126 24.00 -7.75 -2.25
C GLN A 126 24.84 -8.68 -3.13
N ARG A 127 24.20 -9.47 -4.00
CA ARG A 127 24.91 -10.33 -4.96
C ARG A 127 25.68 -9.51 -6.00
N GLN A 128 25.10 -8.41 -6.47
CA GLN A 128 25.70 -7.53 -7.46
C GLN A 128 26.84 -6.69 -6.87
N TYR A 129 26.74 -6.32 -5.60
CA TYR A 129 27.69 -5.47 -4.90
C TYR A 129 28.12 -6.10 -3.56
N PRO A 130 28.89 -7.19 -3.59
CA PRO A 130 29.21 -7.96 -2.36
C PRO A 130 30.10 -7.21 -1.36
N THR A 131 30.74 -6.11 -1.79
CA THR A 131 31.58 -5.27 -0.92
C THR A 131 30.78 -4.17 -0.18
N VAL A 132 29.51 -3.98 -0.53
CA VAL A 132 28.65 -3.01 0.13
C VAL A 132 27.91 -3.72 1.26
N GLU A 133 28.18 -3.30 2.49
CA GLU A 133 27.41 -3.77 3.64
C GLU A 133 26.01 -3.15 3.59
N THR A 134 25.00 -4.00 3.55
CA THR A 134 23.62 -3.57 3.72
C THR A 134 23.24 -3.76 5.18
N ILE A 135 22.92 -2.64 5.82
CA ILE A 135 22.39 -2.66 7.18
C ILE A 135 20.88 -2.82 7.07
N ALA A 136 20.36 -3.91 7.59
CA ALA A 136 18.91 -4.04 7.77
C ALA A 136 18.49 -3.04 8.86
N VAL A 137 17.84 -1.95 8.45
CA VAL A 137 17.26 -0.99 9.38
C VAL A 137 15.89 -1.52 9.75
N GLY A 138 15.74 -2.06 10.95
CA GLY A 138 14.43 -2.49 11.41
C GLY A 138 14.37 -3.73 12.28
N ASP A 139 15.42 -4.03 13.01
CA ASP A 139 15.34 -4.98 14.12
C ASP A 139 15.02 -4.26 15.42
#